data_a4dc35de4c5808ca67274ac38638e7a1
#
_entry.id   a4dc35de4c5808ca67274ac38638e7a1
#
_cell.length_a   1.000
_cell.length_b   1.000
_cell.length_c   1.000
_cell.angle_alpha   90.00
_cell.angle_beta   90.00
_cell.angle_gamma   90.00
#
_symmetry.space_group_name_H-M   'P 1'
#
loop_
_entity.id
_entity.type
_entity.pdbx_description
1 polymer ?
#
loop_
_entity_poly.entity_id
_entity_poly.type
_entity_poly.pdbx_seq_one_letter_code
_entity_poly.pdbx_strand_id
1 'polypeptide(L)'
;RAAEDARPGKARAIIPVPLSLAVSFFVAWSDYMLANSARGAAKTIAAKYSSWPGQLWFQGHWGFQYYMEAKGAKAIEWNGQQVRPQDIIAFPYNNTGLRLMPVENYSVIDDFKYSPSPFLSTMTLGPGAGFYASEWGPLPFMLLPPNDERYQVLVPR
;
A
#
# COMPACT_ATOMS: atom_id res chain seq x y z
N ARG A 1 -30.73 -52.49 -22.25
CA ARG A 1 -30.25 -51.14 -22.67
C ARG A 1 -29.41 -50.62 -21.54
N ALA A 2 -28.09 -50.79 -21.65
CA ALA A 2 -27.11 -50.20 -20.74
C ALA A 2 -27.03 -48.69 -21.01
N ALA A 3 -27.26 -47.89 -19.97
CA ALA A 3 -26.92 -46.47 -20.02
C ALA A 3 -25.39 -46.35 -20.00
N GLU A 4 -24.84 -45.88 -21.10
CA GLU A 4 -23.41 -45.58 -21.25
C GLU A 4 -23.09 -44.36 -20.36
N ASP A 5 -22.47 -44.65 -19.22
CA ASP A 5 -21.92 -43.61 -18.33
C ASP A 5 -20.86 -42.80 -19.07
N ALA A 6 -21.27 -41.68 -19.67
CA ALA A 6 -20.35 -40.73 -20.24
C ALA A 6 -19.52 -40.11 -19.12
N ARG A 7 -18.35 -40.67 -18.81
CA ARG A 7 -17.35 -40.09 -17.93
C ARG A 7 -17.01 -38.68 -18.46
N PRO A 8 -17.19 -37.62 -17.68
CA PRO A 8 -16.82 -36.29 -18.11
C PRO A 8 -15.34 -36.30 -18.49
N GLY A 9 -15.08 -35.98 -19.76
CA GLY A 9 -13.75 -36.12 -20.33
C GLY A 9 -12.68 -35.36 -19.55
N LYS A 10 -11.50 -35.95 -19.43
CA LYS A 10 -10.31 -35.44 -18.76
C LYS A 10 -9.95 -33.99 -19.17
N ALA A 11 -10.41 -33.53 -20.33
CA ALA A 11 -10.24 -32.16 -20.80
C ALA A 11 -10.95 -31.10 -19.95
N ARG A 12 -12.07 -31.40 -19.28
CA ARG A 12 -12.79 -30.47 -18.43
C ARG A 12 -12.06 -30.14 -17.10
N ALA A 13 -11.19 -31.03 -16.63
CA ALA A 13 -10.40 -30.83 -15.41
C ALA A 13 -9.13 -30.00 -15.64
N ILE A 14 -8.69 -29.82 -16.88
CA ILE A 14 -7.41 -29.16 -17.20
C ILE A 14 -7.54 -27.63 -17.21
N ILE A 15 -8.68 -27.09 -17.62
CA ILE A 15 -8.88 -25.63 -17.76
C ILE A 15 -8.84 -24.88 -16.39
N PRO A 16 -9.41 -25.36 -15.29
CA PRO A 16 -9.38 -24.64 -14.01
C PRO A 16 -7.97 -24.43 -13.45
N VAL A 17 -7.06 -25.36 -13.66
CA VAL A 17 -5.69 -25.28 -13.10
C VAL A 17 -4.90 -24.11 -13.69
N PRO A 18 -4.72 -23.99 -15.02
CA PRO A 18 -3.99 -22.85 -15.60
C PRO A 18 -4.71 -21.51 -15.33
N LEU A 19 -6.04 -21.49 -15.28
CA LEU A 19 -6.79 -20.29 -14.92
C LEU A 19 -6.49 -19.86 -13.48
N SER A 20 -6.52 -20.78 -12.53
CA SER A 20 -6.19 -20.49 -11.13
C SER A 20 -4.75 -20.01 -10.97
N LEU A 21 -3.80 -20.63 -11.69
CA LEU A 21 -2.40 -20.19 -11.70
C LEU A 21 -2.26 -18.78 -12.25
N ALA A 22 -2.95 -18.46 -13.34
CA ALA A 22 -2.93 -17.12 -13.92
C ALA A 22 -3.50 -16.07 -12.95
N VAL A 23 -4.65 -16.34 -12.35
CA VAL A 23 -5.25 -15.43 -11.34
C VAL A 23 -4.30 -15.24 -10.17
N SER A 24 -3.75 -16.32 -9.61
CA SER A 24 -2.80 -16.26 -8.50
C SER A 24 -1.55 -15.45 -8.84
N PHE A 25 -1.01 -15.62 -10.05
CA PHE A 25 0.12 -14.84 -10.53
C PHE A 25 -0.20 -13.34 -10.59
N PHE A 26 -1.34 -12.96 -11.16
CA PHE A 26 -1.71 -11.56 -11.28
C PHE A 26 -2.02 -10.92 -9.92
N VAL A 27 -2.63 -11.66 -9.00
CA VAL A 27 -2.83 -11.18 -7.62
C VAL A 27 -1.48 -10.96 -6.94
N ALA A 28 -0.57 -11.95 -6.98
CA ALA A 28 0.76 -11.82 -6.40
C ALA A 28 1.59 -10.70 -7.03
N TRP A 29 1.48 -10.52 -8.35
CA TRP A 29 2.13 -9.42 -9.07
C TRP A 29 1.59 -8.06 -8.62
N SER A 30 0.27 -7.93 -8.51
CA SER A 30 -0.34 -6.68 -8.05
C SER A 30 0.06 -6.33 -6.62
N ASP A 31 0.08 -7.34 -5.74
CA ASP A 31 0.53 -7.19 -4.36
C ASP A 31 2.00 -6.78 -4.27
N TYR A 32 2.86 -7.41 -5.06
CA TYR A 32 4.26 -7.03 -5.17
C TYR A 32 4.44 -5.58 -5.63
N MET A 33 3.65 -5.11 -6.60
CA MET A 33 3.68 -3.73 -7.07
C MET A 33 3.22 -2.74 -6.00
N LEU A 34 2.17 -3.10 -5.24
CA LEU A 34 1.71 -2.32 -4.10
C LEU A 34 2.80 -2.20 -3.01
N ALA A 35 3.43 -3.31 -2.63
CA ALA A 35 4.52 -3.32 -1.66
C ALA A 35 5.74 -2.51 -2.13
N ASN A 36 6.04 -2.53 -3.44
CA ASN A 36 7.13 -1.74 -4.03
C ASN A 36 6.85 -0.23 -4.02
N SER A 37 5.59 0.21 -4.07
CA SER A 37 5.26 1.64 -3.95
C SER A 37 5.71 2.18 -2.60
N ALA A 38 5.43 1.47 -1.51
CA ALA A 38 5.88 1.83 -0.17
C ALA A 38 7.42 1.85 -0.05
N ARG A 39 8.10 0.86 -0.62
CA ARG A 39 9.57 0.82 -0.69
C ARG A 39 10.14 1.99 -1.48
N GLY A 40 9.56 2.27 -2.65
CA GLY A 40 9.95 3.37 -3.53
C GLY A 40 9.79 4.71 -2.83
N ALA A 41 8.64 4.94 -2.21
CA ALA A 41 8.35 6.16 -1.46
C ALA A 41 9.34 6.37 -0.30
N ALA A 42 9.54 5.35 0.54
CA ALA A 42 10.49 5.44 1.66
C ALA A 42 11.91 5.74 1.19
N LYS A 43 12.38 5.09 0.09
CA LYS A 43 13.68 5.35 -0.50
C LYS A 43 13.80 6.78 -1.01
N THR A 44 12.80 7.27 -1.74
CA THR A 44 12.79 8.61 -2.33
C THR A 44 12.77 9.69 -1.25
N ILE A 45 11.88 9.55 -0.26
CA ILE A 45 11.75 10.49 0.84
C ILE A 45 13.04 10.54 1.66
N ALA A 46 13.56 9.39 2.10
CA ALA A 46 14.77 9.34 2.89
C ALA A 46 16.01 9.90 2.15
N ALA A 47 16.12 9.65 0.84
CA ALA A 47 17.22 10.19 0.04
C ALA A 47 17.09 11.71 -0.12
N LYS A 48 15.89 12.22 -0.43
CA LYS A 48 15.66 13.66 -0.63
C LYS A 48 15.90 14.46 0.63
N TYR A 49 15.53 13.93 1.78
CA TYR A 49 15.63 14.61 3.07
C TYR A 49 16.79 14.13 3.93
N SER A 50 17.79 13.45 3.36
CA SER A 50 18.97 12.92 4.08
C SER A 50 19.79 14.00 4.78
N SER A 51 19.78 15.25 4.26
CA SER A 51 20.47 16.42 4.84
C SER A 51 19.53 17.37 5.58
N TRP A 52 18.29 16.96 5.81
CA TRP A 52 17.34 17.80 6.55
C TRP A 52 17.79 17.97 8.00
N PRO A 53 17.75 19.21 8.57
CA PRO A 53 18.31 19.46 9.90
C PRO A 53 17.51 18.86 11.05
N GLY A 54 16.22 18.56 10.83
CA GLY A 54 15.33 17.95 11.81
C GLY A 54 15.20 16.45 11.68
N GLN A 55 14.39 15.86 12.56
CA GLN A 55 14.06 14.43 12.51
C GLN A 55 13.04 14.15 11.41
N LEU A 56 13.29 13.08 10.64
CA LEU A 56 12.27 12.50 9.76
C LEU A 56 11.38 11.56 10.57
N TRP A 57 10.12 11.97 10.72
CA TRP A 57 9.06 11.17 11.31
C TRP A 57 8.18 10.54 10.23
N PHE A 58 7.41 9.53 10.58
CA PHE A 58 6.40 8.97 9.69
C PHE A 58 5.19 8.47 10.48
N GLN A 59 4.06 8.35 9.79
CA GLN A 59 2.88 7.59 10.22
C GLN A 59 2.69 6.36 9.34
N GLY A 60 1.78 5.48 9.74
CA GLY A 60 1.43 4.27 9.00
C GLY A 60 2.23 3.05 9.44
N HIS A 61 1.76 1.90 9.00
CA HIS A 61 2.24 0.59 9.39
C HIS A 61 2.77 -0.22 8.20
N TRP A 62 2.98 -1.52 8.41
CA TRP A 62 3.36 -2.53 7.43
C TRP A 62 4.67 -2.22 6.69
N GLY A 63 4.68 -2.44 5.38
CA GLY A 63 5.87 -2.26 4.56
C GLY A 63 6.41 -0.84 4.58
N PHE A 64 5.56 0.19 4.65
CA PHE A 64 6.02 1.58 4.73
C PHE A 64 6.80 1.83 6.03
N GLN A 65 6.27 1.41 7.17
CA GLN A 65 6.96 1.47 8.45
C GLN A 65 8.33 0.79 8.38
N TYR A 66 8.36 -0.47 7.95
CA TYR A 66 9.60 -1.25 7.83
C TYR A 66 10.68 -0.52 7.03
N TYR A 67 10.30 0.04 5.87
CA TYR A 67 11.27 0.74 5.02
C TYR A 67 11.68 2.11 5.57
N MET A 68 10.80 2.84 6.22
CA MET A 68 11.12 4.12 6.84
C MET A 68 12.06 3.93 8.04
N GLU A 69 11.79 2.98 8.92
CA GLU A 69 12.66 2.63 10.05
C GLU A 69 14.04 2.16 9.59
N ALA A 70 14.12 1.33 8.54
CA ALA A 70 15.39 0.91 7.93
C ALA A 70 16.21 2.07 7.35
N LYS A 71 15.59 3.25 7.14
CA LYS A 71 16.25 4.49 6.72
C LYS A 71 16.51 5.48 7.85
N GLY A 72 16.27 5.08 9.10
CA GLY A 72 16.50 5.91 10.29
C GLY A 72 15.36 6.89 10.60
N ALA A 73 14.24 6.82 9.91
CA ALA A 73 13.05 7.58 10.27
C ALA A 73 12.39 6.98 11.53
N LYS A 74 11.65 7.81 12.27
CA LYS A 74 10.97 7.38 13.50
C LYS A 74 9.46 7.41 13.34
N ALA A 75 8.79 6.39 13.85
CA ALA A 75 7.33 6.40 13.93
C ALA A 75 6.86 7.46 14.92
N ILE A 76 5.77 8.14 14.59
CA ILE A 76 5.13 9.07 15.52
C ILE A 76 4.32 8.26 16.54
N GLU A 77 4.74 8.32 17.79
CA GLU A 77 3.95 7.84 18.93
C GLU A 77 3.18 9.00 19.52
N TRP A 78 1.86 8.97 19.43
CA TRP A 78 0.99 10.07 19.83
C TRP A 78 0.88 10.29 21.36
N ASN A 79 1.58 9.49 22.14
CA ASN A 79 1.57 9.55 23.61
C ASN A 79 2.57 10.58 24.14
N GLY A 80 2.35 11.87 23.84
CA GLY A 80 3.14 12.97 24.37
C GLY A 80 4.38 13.36 23.57
N GLN A 81 4.61 12.77 22.42
CA GLN A 81 5.73 13.12 21.54
C GLN A 81 5.44 14.44 20.82
N GLN A 82 6.33 15.40 20.94
CA GLN A 82 6.23 16.68 20.24
C GLN A 82 7.10 16.65 18.98
N VAL A 83 6.47 16.82 17.83
CA VAL A 83 7.14 17.12 16.57
C VAL A 83 7.59 18.58 16.61
N ARG A 84 8.88 18.83 16.39
CA ARG A 84 9.47 20.18 16.46
C ARG A 84 9.25 20.92 15.14
N PRO A 85 9.32 22.26 15.13
CA PRO A 85 9.16 23.05 13.89
C PRO A 85 10.16 22.68 12.76
N GLN A 86 11.36 22.22 13.12
CA GLN A 86 12.37 21.78 12.15
C GLN A 86 12.23 20.34 11.68
N ASP A 87 11.31 19.56 12.24
CA ASP A 87 11.10 18.17 11.86
C ASP A 87 10.21 18.07 10.62
N ILE A 88 10.24 16.92 9.95
CA ILE A 88 9.34 16.60 8.82
C ILE A 88 8.63 15.28 9.08
N ILE A 89 7.45 15.15 8.48
CA ILE A 89 6.59 13.98 8.64
C ILE A 89 6.25 13.40 7.28
N ALA A 90 6.59 12.14 7.05
CA ALA A 90 6.10 11.39 5.91
C ALA A 90 4.74 10.77 6.23
N PHE A 91 3.75 11.07 5.38
CA PHE A 91 2.36 10.68 5.57
C PHE A 91 1.86 9.88 4.35
N PRO A 92 1.63 8.56 4.49
CA PRO A 92 0.99 7.74 3.47
C PRO A 92 -0.54 7.89 3.54
N TYR A 93 -1.22 7.99 2.40
CA TYR A 93 -2.68 8.11 2.39
C TYR A 93 -3.41 6.77 2.47
N ASN A 94 -2.87 5.74 1.84
CA ASN A 94 -3.48 4.40 1.82
C ASN A 94 -2.76 3.49 2.82
N ASN A 95 -2.99 3.72 4.10
CA ASN A 95 -2.36 2.96 5.18
C ASN A 95 -3.26 2.94 6.42
N THR A 96 -2.92 2.13 7.43
CA THR A 96 -3.64 2.07 8.71
C THR A 96 -2.92 2.81 9.81
N GLY A 97 -3.64 3.05 10.91
CA GLY A 97 -3.09 3.74 12.08
C GLY A 97 -2.77 5.21 11.83
N LEU A 98 -3.37 5.81 10.81
CA LEU A 98 -3.17 7.22 10.49
C LEU A 98 -4.02 8.10 11.38
N ARG A 99 -3.43 9.19 11.85
CA ARG A 99 -4.17 10.31 12.43
C ARG A 99 -4.10 11.49 11.47
N LEU A 100 -5.25 12.09 11.23
CA LEU A 100 -5.35 13.27 10.39
C LEU A 100 -4.49 14.39 10.97
N MET A 101 -3.66 14.97 10.14
CA MET A 101 -2.84 16.14 10.49
C MET A 101 -3.64 17.39 10.19
N PRO A 102 -3.94 18.23 11.18
CA PRO A 102 -4.69 19.47 10.96
C PRO A 102 -3.96 20.37 9.96
N VAL A 103 -4.63 20.74 8.86
CA VAL A 103 -4.04 21.53 7.77
C VAL A 103 -3.58 22.91 8.21
N GLU A 104 -4.15 23.44 9.27
CA GLU A 104 -3.76 24.71 9.89
C GLU A 104 -2.37 24.62 10.55
N ASN A 105 -1.97 23.46 11.02
CA ASN A 105 -0.72 23.24 11.75
C ASN A 105 0.42 22.72 10.89
N TYR A 106 0.14 22.28 9.65
CA TYR A 106 1.13 21.66 8.79
C TYR A 106 1.05 22.18 7.36
N SER A 107 2.20 22.27 6.73
CA SER A 107 2.32 22.57 5.29
C SER A 107 2.85 21.37 4.54
N VAL A 108 2.23 21.04 3.41
CA VAL A 108 2.75 20.01 2.48
C VAL A 108 3.90 20.62 1.70
N ILE A 109 5.07 20.00 1.78
CA ILE A 109 6.27 20.43 1.01
C ILE A 109 6.57 19.50 -0.15
N ASP A 110 6.07 18.26 -0.12
CA ASP A 110 6.16 17.30 -1.23
C ASP A 110 4.94 16.37 -1.28
N ASP A 111 4.68 15.87 -2.49
CA ASP A 111 3.59 14.94 -2.78
C ASP A 111 4.07 13.92 -3.84
N PHE A 112 4.33 12.71 -3.41
CA PHE A 112 4.79 11.61 -4.25
C PHE A 112 3.63 10.67 -4.57
N LYS A 113 3.51 10.29 -5.85
CA LYS A 113 2.49 9.36 -6.34
C LYS A 113 3.13 8.16 -7.02
N TYR A 114 2.61 7.00 -6.72
CA TYR A 114 3.05 5.73 -7.28
C TYR A 114 1.83 4.96 -7.77
N SER A 115 1.82 4.56 -9.03
CA SER A 115 0.75 3.71 -9.58
C SER A 115 1.15 2.25 -9.39
N PRO A 116 0.50 1.50 -8.46
CA PRO A 116 0.96 0.17 -8.10
C PRO A 116 0.68 -0.85 -9.20
N SER A 117 -0.52 -0.95 -9.72
CA SER A 117 -0.90 -1.95 -10.72
C SER A 117 -1.86 -1.35 -11.73
N PRO A 118 -1.75 -1.70 -13.04
CA PRO A 118 -2.62 -1.12 -14.07
C PRO A 118 -4.02 -1.73 -14.14
N PHE A 119 -4.28 -2.90 -13.54
CA PHE A 119 -5.53 -3.64 -13.80
C PHE A 119 -6.07 -4.45 -12.62
N LEU A 120 -5.34 -4.62 -11.55
CA LEU A 120 -5.78 -5.39 -10.38
C LEU A 120 -5.37 -4.70 -9.09
N SER A 121 -6.25 -4.74 -8.11
CA SER A 121 -6.08 -4.14 -6.81
C SER A 121 -6.28 -5.17 -5.71
N THR A 122 -5.34 -5.25 -4.77
CA THR A 122 -5.43 -6.06 -3.55
C THR A 122 -5.81 -5.23 -2.33
N MET A 123 -5.55 -3.91 -2.38
CA MET A 123 -5.95 -2.98 -1.32
C MET A 123 -6.37 -1.64 -1.92
N THR A 124 -7.66 -1.35 -1.87
CA THR A 124 -8.19 -0.05 -2.29
C THR A 124 -9.58 0.19 -1.72
N LEU A 125 -9.77 1.37 -1.13
CA LEU A 125 -11.01 1.75 -0.42
C LEU A 125 -12.22 1.84 -1.35
N GLY A 126 -12.11 2.49 -2.49
CA GLY A 126 -13.24 2.75 -3.36
C GLY A 126 -13.94 1.48 -3.86
N PRO A 127 -13.23 0.55 -4.54
CA PRO A 127 -13.80 -0.71 -5.01
C PRO A 127 -14.05 -1.74 -3.91
N GLY A 128 -13.43 -1.62 -2.75
CA GLY A 128 -13.62 -2.55 -1.63
C GLY A 128 -12.73 -3.78 -1.67
N ALA A 129 -11.49 -3.67 -2.18
CA ALA A 129 -10.49 -4.70 -2.05
C ALA A 129 -9.70 -4.54 -0.75
N GLY A 130 -9.76 -5.56 0.12
CA GLY A 130 -9.14 -5.55 1.43
C GLY A 130 -8.44 -6.87 1.76
N PHE A 131 -7.46 -7.28 0.94
CA PHE A 131 -6.75 -8.54 1.14
C PHE A 131 -6.10 -8.65 2.52
N TYR A 132 -5.49 -7.57 3.00
CA TYR A 132 -4.79 -7.53 4.29
C TYR A 132 -5.61 -6.94 5.43
N ALA A 133 -6.65 -6.18 5.13
CA ALA A 133 -7.45 -5.51 6.15
C ALA A 133 -8.88 -5.28 5.65
N SER A 134 -9.85 -5.83 6.38
CA SER A 134 -11.28 -5.73 6.05
C SER A 134 -11.82 -4.30 6.05
N GLU A 135 -11.11 -3.35 6.63
CA GLU A 135 -11.43 -1.91 6.57
C GLU A 135 -11.44 -1.36 5.15
N TRP A 136 -10.67 -1.95 4.21
CA TRP A 136 -10.68 -1.60 2.79
C TRP A 136 -11.83 -2.23 2.02
N GLY A 137 -12.41 -3.30 2.54
CA GLY A 137 -13.56 -3.97 1.94
C GLY A 137 -13.51 -5.49 2.04
N PRO A 138 -14.61 -6.17 1.66
CA PRO A 138 -14.76 -7.61 1.84
C PRO A 138 -14.08 -8.47 0.77
N LEU A 139 -13.63 -7.89 -0.33
CA LEU A 139 -13.09 -8.64 -1.46
C LEU A 139 -11.58 -8.84 -1.31
N PRO A 140 -11.05 -10.05 -1.62
CA PRO A 140 -9.62 -10.30 -1.56
C PRO A 140 -8.84 -9.57 -2.66
N PHE A 141 -9.49 -9.26 -3.79
CA PHE A 141 -8.95 -8.45 -4.87
C PHE A 141 -10.07 -7.96 -5.79
N MET A 142 -9.76 -6.97 -6.61
CA MET A 142 -10.65 -6.49 -7.67
C MET A 142 -9.92 -6.33 -9.00
N LEU A 143 -10.63 -6.63 -10.08
CA LEU A 143 -10.15 -6.43 -11.46
C LEU A 143 -10.39 -4.97 -11.90
N LEU A 144 -9.78 -4.05 -11.17
CA LEU A 144 -9.80 -2.62 -11.47
C LEU A 144 -8.43 -2.05 -11.08
N PRO A 145 -7.95 -1.03 -11.78
CA PRO A 145 -6.74 -0.34 -11.35
C PRO A 145 -6.98 0.29 -9.98
N PRO A 146 -6.04 0.13 -9.03
CA PRO A 146 -6.10 0.85 -7.77
C PRO A 146 -5.90 2.34 -8.00
N ASN A 147 -6.29 3.14 -7.02
CA ASN A 147 -5.86 4.53 -6.95
C ASN A 147 -4.34 4.60 -6.78
N ASP A 148 -3.74 5.71 -7.20
CA ASP A 148 -2.33 5.96 -6.93
C ASP A 148 -2.06 5.92 -5.42
N GLU A 149 -1.00 5.23 -5.03
CA GLU A 149 -0.45 5.32 -3.69
C GLU A 149 0.20 6.70 -3.52
N ARG A 150 -0.29 7.45 -2.55
CA ARG A 150 0.12 8.83 -2.32
C ARG A 150 0.85 8.98 -0.99
N TYR A 151 1.99 9.65 -1.03
CA TYR A 151 2.83 9.92 0.13
C TYR A 151 3.18 11.39 0.18
N GLN A 152 2.79 12.07 1.24
CA GLN A 152 3.12 13.49 1.44
C GLN A 152 4.23 13.66 2.45
N VAL A 153 4.99 14.73 2.30
CA VAL A 153 5.92 15.21 3.32
C VAL A 153 5.41 16.52 3.86
N LEU A 154 5.24 16.58 5.16
CA LEU A 154 4.65 17.68 5.91
C LEU A 154 5.71 18.33 6.80
N VAL A 155 5.61 19.65 6.98
CA VAL A 155 6.36 20.39 7.99
C VAL A 155 5.37 21.09 8.94
N PRO A 156 5.66 21.17 10.25
CA PRO A 156 4.93 22.05 11.16
C PRO A 156 5.03 23.50 10.70
N ARG A 157 3.97 24.28 10.93
CA ARG A 157 3.93 25.72 10.66
C ARG A 157 4.43 26.54 11.84
#